data_1d5520d9d1283158768a7bfbcaae879b
#
_entry.id   1d5520d9d1283158768a7bfbcaae879b
#
_cell.length_a   1.000
_cell.length_b   1.000
_cell.length_c   1.000
_cell.angle_alpha   90.00
_cell.angle_beta   90.00
_cell.angle_gamma   90.00
#
_symmetry.space_group_name_H-M   'P 1'
#
loop_
_entity.id
_entity.type
_entity.pdbx_description
1 polymer ?
#
loop_
_entity_poly.entity_id
_entity_poly.type
_entity_poly.pdbx_seq_one_letter_code
_entity_poly.pdbx_strand_id
1 'polypeptide(L)'
;MKKIFTLCFALLAGLYFVAGVHQVEAAEVKLKMVTMLPAKHPVGKSFGGFIKRINAALKGEFQIDWRGGPEAVGQFKQPNAVRLGSVDATITSPSYVNGILNVSGASNYSNKTYAERKAAGFHDYFAKLHEAKGLVYVGELPMSNKSFHIFLRNPIKSLEDIKGLKIRVFPAIAPAVKALGANPIVLPMPAIYTSMERGVVKGFVTGIPGVAKIYKGVLGDWIHEGFYTAVFHFLVNPNSWAKVPAATRAKVLNYTRNVDPPIFEANWKPVIDAAYAAVEKAKLPGTKFSPAVTAKYSKIVYDAAWAAVKKAAPKEGAELEKLLMK
;
A
#
# COMPACT_ATOMS: atom_id res chain seq x y z
N MET A 1 -51.05 -11.50 -85.85
CA MET A 1 -50.40 -12.76 -85.43
C MET A 1 -48.92 -12.54 -85.39
N LYS A 2 -48.37 -12.63 -84.32
CA LYS A 2 -47.02 -12.94 -83.88
C LYS A 2 -46.70 -12.10 -82.64
N LYS A 3 -46.68 -12.81 -81.50
CA LYS A 3 -46.29 -12.29 -80.15
C LYS A 3 -44.78 -12.20 -80.13
N ILE A 4 -44.24 -11.06 -79.64
CA ILE A 4 -42.84 -10.92 -79.33
C ILE A 4 -42.78 -10.77 -77.80
N PHE A 5 -42.19 -11.76 -77.13
CA PHE A 5 -41.88 -11.78 -75.74
C PHE A 5 -40.62 -10.95 -75.54
N THR A 6 -40.69 -9.87 -74.71
CA THR A 6 -39.53 -9.14 -74.30
C THR A 6 -39.21 -9.50 -72.84
N LEU A 7 -38.07 -10.16 -72.67
CA LEU A 7 -37.51 -10.61 -71.38
C LEU A 7 -36.86 -9.39 -70.68
N CYS A 8 -37.45 -8.90 -69.60
CA CYS A 8 -36.80 -7.91 -68.73
C CYS A 8 -35.88 -8.60 -67.72
N PHE A 9 -34.56 -8.48 -67.95
CA PHE A 9 -33.52 -8.84 -66.97
C PHE A 9 -33.45 -7.75 -65.90
N ALA A 10 -33.94 -8.03 -64.65
CA ALA A 10 -33.78 -7.17 -63.53
C ALA A 10 -32.42 -7.48 -62.87
N LEU A 11 -31.48 -6.57 -63.04
CA LEU A 11 -30.21 -6.57 -62.25
C LEU A 11 -30.51 -6.13 -60.80
N LEU A 12 -30.56 -7.09 -59.89
CA LEU A 12 -30.48 -6.83 -58.44
C LEU A 12 -29.02 -6.55 -58.07
N ALA A 13 -28.67 -5.27 -58.04
CA ALA A 13 -27.43 -4.81 -57.40
C ALA A 13 -27.60 -4.88 -55.88
N GLY A 14 -27.11 -5.97 -55.28
CA GLY A 14 -27.03 -6.09 -53.82
C GLY A 14 -26.01 -5.07 -53.24
N LEU A 15 -26.51 -3.97 -52.69
CA LEU A 15 -25.69 -3.12 -51.84
C LEU A 15 -25.37 -3.89 -50.56
N TYR A 16 -24.18 -4.47 -50.49
CA TYR A 16 -23.58 -4.87 -49.22
C TYR A 16 -23.22 -3.60 -48.42
N PHE A 17 -24.11 -3.21 -47.52
CA PHE A 17 -23.79 -2.23 -46.49
C PHE A 17 -22.87 -2.95 -45.49
N VAL A 18 -21.57 -2.89 -45.73
CA VAL A 18 -20.57 -3.20 -44.68
C VAL A 18 -20.72 -2.11 -43.63
N ALA A 19 -21.58 -2.35 -42.65
CA ALA A 19 -21.60 -1.56 -41.42
C ALA A 19 -20.24 -1.81 -40.74
N GLY A 20 -19.28 -0.97 -41.06
CA GLY A 20 -18.05 -0.87 -40.30
C GLY A 20 -18.43 -0.61 -38.85
N VAL A 21 -18.29 -1.62 -38.01
CA VAL A 21 -18.36 -1.42 -36.55
C VAL A 21 -17.17 -0.55 -36.22
N HIS A 22 -17.37 0.79 -36.30
CA HIS A 22 -16.44 1.71 -35.67
C HIS A 22 -16.50 1.39 -34.22
N GLN A 23 -15.52 0.60 -33.73
CA GLN A 23 -15.24 0.46 -32.32
C GLN A 23 -14.93 1.87 -31.85
N VAL A 24 -15.90 2.54 -31.22
CA VAL A 24 -15.67 3.82 -30.55
C VAL A 24 -14.62 3.50 -29.50
N GLU A 25 -13.38 3.89 -29.80
CA GLU A 25 -12.28 3.77 -28.86
C GLU A 25 -12.69 4.59 -27.61
N ALA A 26 -12.95 3.89 -26.52
CA ALA A 26 -13.40 4.55 -25.30
C ALA A 26 -12.32 5.55 -24.88
N ALA A 27 -12.70 6.81 -24.66
CA ALA A 27 -11.76 7.86 -24.28
C ALA A 27 -10.94 7.43 -23.05
N GLU A 28 -9.63 7.66 -23.10
CA GLU A 28 -8.71 7.35 -22.03
C GLU A 28 -9.18 7.97 -20.69
N VAL A 29 -9.37 7.13 -19.68
CA VAL A 29 -9.77 7.59 -18.35
C VAL A 29 -8.54 7.96 -17.53
N LYS A 30 -8.51 9.19 -17.00
CA LYS A 30 -7.43 9.70 -16.15
C LYS A 30 -7.91 9.85 -14.71
N LEU A 31 -7.26 9.15 -13.76
CA LEU A 31 -7.52 9.27 -12.33
C LEU A 31 -6.48 10.19 -11.67
N LYS A 32 -6.94 11.25 -11.01
CA LYS A 32 -6.10 12.12 -10.17
C LYS A 32 -5.74 11.39 -8.90
N MET A 33 -4.45 11.12 -8.72
CA MET A 33 -3.92 10.37 -7.59
C MET A 33 -3.01 11.21 -6.70
N VAL A 34 -3.14 11.02 -5.41
CA VAL A 34 -2.14 11.43 -4.41
C VAL A 34 -1.48 10.22 -3.78
N THR A 35 -0.30 10.38 -3.21
CA THR A 35 0.42 9.28 -2.54
C THR A 35 0.79 9.65 -1.12
N MET A 36 0.89 8.65 -0.24
CA MET A 36 1.21 8.88 1.17
C MET A 36 2.61 9.46 1.42
N LEU A 37 3.50 9.38 0.45
CA LEU A 37 4.86 9.90 0.53
C LEU A 37 5.20 10.75 -0.69
N PRO A 38 6.01 11.82 -0.52
CA PRO A 38 6.38 12.69 -1.62
C PRO A 38 7.30 11.97 -2.63
N ALA A 39 7.29 12.42 -3.87
CA ALA A 39 8.07 11.83 -4.97
C ALA A 39 9.57 11.72 -4.69
N LYS A 40 10.13 12.61 -3.87
CA LYS A 40 11.56 12.61 -3.52
C LYS A 40 11.95 11.55 -2.48
N HIS A 41 10.96 11.02 -1.73
CA HIS A 41 11.21 9.95 -0.76
C HIS A 41 11.54 8.63 -1.49
N PRO A 42 12.47 7.77 -1.00
CA PRO A 42 12.78 6.49 -1.65
C PRO A 42 11.55 5.64 -1.98
N VAL A 43 10.61 5.53 -1.03
CA VAL A 43 9.33 4.84 -1.24
C VAL A 43 8.45 5.57 -2.26
N GLY A 44 8.41 6.91 -2.23
CA GLY A 44 7.68 7.73 -3.20
C GLY A 44 8.19 7.54 -4.63
N LYS A 45 9.52 7.41 -4.80
CA LYS A 45 10.11 7.07 -6.11
C LYS A 45 9.60 5.74 -6.66
N SER A 46 9.40 4.75 -5.81
CA SER A 46 8.86 3.44 -6.22
C SER A 46 7.40 3.53 -6.61
N PHE A 47 6.60 4.39 -5.95
CA PHE A 47 5.24 4.70 -6.42
C PHE A 47 5.27 5.32 -7.81
N GLY A 48 6.16 6.29 -8.05
CA GLY A 48 6.37 6.86 -9.39
C GLY A 48 6.77 5.82 -10.43
N GLY A 49 7.61 4.86 -10.07
CA GLY A 49 7.96 3.72 -10.93
C GLY A 49 6.75 2.86 -11.28
N PHE A 50 5.90 2.52 -10.31
CA PHE A 50 4.64 1.81 -10.54
C PHE A 50 3.70 2.60 -11.46
N ILE A 51 3.49 3.90 -11.16
CA ILE A 51 2.63 4.78 -11.97
C ILE A 51 3.10 4.82 -13.41
N LYS A 52 4.42 4.96 -13.64
CA LYS A 52 5.00 4.94 -14.99
C LYS A 52 4.71 3.62 -15.72
N ARG A 53 4.85 2.49 -15.04
CA ARG A 53 4.64 1.16 -15.64
C ARG A 53 3.17 0.91 -15.99
N ILE A 54 2.24 1.19 -15.09
CA ILE A 54 0.80 0.99 -15.36
C ILE A 54 0.30 1.93 -16.45
N ASN A 55 0.77 3.19 -16.46
CA ASN A 55 0.44 4.17 -17.50
C ASN A 55 0.96 3.74 -18.88
N ALA A 56 2.14 3.13 -18.94
CA ALA A 56 2.67 2.58 -20.19
C ALA A 56 1.90 1.34 -20.65
N ALA A 57 1.58 0.44 -19.72
CA ALA A 57 0.87 -0.81 -20.02
C ALA A 57 -0.57 -0.60 -20.48
N LEU A 58 -1.23 0.46 -20.04
CA LEU A 58 -2.64 0.75 -20.31
C LEU A 58 -2.83 2.07 -21.09
N LYS A 59 -1.80 2.48 -21.84
CA LYS A 59 -1.83 3.70 -22.66
C LYS A 59 -3.02 3.70 -23.60
N GLY A 60 -3.74 4.82 -23.65
CA GLY A 60 -4.94 4.99 -24.44
C GLY A 60 -6.25 4.52 -23.77
N GLU A 61 -6.16 3.72 -22.70
CA GLU A 61 -7.32 3.22 -21.97
C GLU A 61 -7.41 3.80 -20.54
N PHE A 62 -6.29 3.85 -19.84
CA PHE A 62 -6.25 4.25 -18.42
C PHE A 62 -4.93 4.93 -18.08
N GLN A 63 -5.02 6.03 -17.33
CA GLN A 63 -3.87 6.80 -16.86
C GLN A 63 -4.03 7.20 -15.38
N ILE A 64 -2.95 7.15 -14.64
CA ILE A 64 -2.82 7.78 -13.34
C ILE A 64 -2.13 9.13 -13.52
N ASP A 65 -2.84 10.19 -13.13
CA ASP A 65 -2.34 11.56 -13.09
C ASP A 65 -1.90 11.87 -11.65
N TRP A 66 -0.60 11.73 -11.38
CA TRP A 66 -0.04 11.91 -10.05
C TRP A 66 0.06 13.38 -9.65
N ARG A 67 -0.74 13.78 -8.67
CA ARG A 67 -0.92 15.17 -8.21
C ARG A 67 -0.08 15.54 -6.99
N GLY A 68 0.77 14.66 -6.49
CA GLY A 68 1.64 14.92 -5.36
C GLY A 68 1.47 13.94 -4.20
N GLY A 69 2.00 14.33 -3.04
CA GLY A 69 2.04 13.54 -1.82
C GLY A 69 1.35 14.23 -0.64
N PRO A 70 1.96 14.15 0.57
CA PRO A 70 1.42 14.75 1.80
C PRO A 70 1.27 16.28 1.75
N GLU A 71 2.01 16.93 0.87
CA GLU A 71 1.92 18.38 0.59
C GLU A 71 0.61 18.76 -0.09
N ALA A 72 0.04 17.87 -0.90
CA ALA A 72 -1.25 18.09 -1.55
C ALA A 72 -2.42 17.70 -0.62
N VAL A 73 -2.33 16.51 0.00
CA VAL A 73 -3.32 16.01 0.96
C VAL A 73 -2.59 15.26 2.07
N GLY A 74 -2.71 15.73 3.31
CA GLY A 74 -2.03 15.12 4.46
C GLY A 74 -2.27 13.61 4.57
N GLN A 75 -1.22 12.85 4.92
CA GLN A 75 -1.17 11.38 4.86
C GLN A 75 -2.42 10.68 5.41
N PHE A 76 -2.84 11.04 6.62
CA PHE A 76 -3.98 10.39 7.29
C PHE A 76 -5.34 10.83 6.73
N LYS A 77 -5.37 11.91 5.94
CA LYS A 77 -6.58 12.43 5.31
C LYS A 77 -6.85 11.83 3.93
N GLN A 78 -5.82 11.27 3.27
CA GLN A 78 -5.92 10.76 1.90
C GLN A 78 -7.00 9.68 1.71
N PRO A 79 -7.13 8.63 2.55
CA PRO A 79 -8.17 7.63 2.37
C PRO A 79 -9.59 8.23 2.41
N ASN A 80 -9.83 9.19 3.31
CA ASN A 80 -11.13 9.85 3.40
C ASN A 80 -11.35 10.82 2.23
N ALA A 81 -10.31 11.51 1.74
CA ALA A 81 -10.38 12.35 0.55
C ALA A 81 -10.77 11.53 -0.70
N VAL A 82 -10.22 10.32 -0.85
CA VAL A 82 -10.64 9.36 -1.90
C VAL A 82 -12.09 8.94 -1.69
N ARG A 83 -12.47 8.53 -0.48
CA ARG A 83 -13.85 8.10 -0.18
C ARG A 83 -14.88 9.19 -0.51
N LEU A 84 -14.56 10.44 -0.22
CA LEU A 84 -15.42 11.61 -0.48
C LEU A 84 -15.32 12.16 -1.92
N GLY A 85 -14.40 11.65 -2.74
CA GLY A 85 -14.23 12.07 -4.13
C GLY A 85 -13.46 13.38 -4.32
N SER A 86 -12.78 13.90 -3.28
CA SER A 86 -11.90 15.07 -3.41
C SER A 86 -10.66 14.78 -4.27
N VAL A 87 -10.23 13.54 -4.29
CA VAL A 87 -9.25 12.97 -5.24
C VAL A 87 -9.78 11.60 -5.69
N ASP A 88 -9.38 11.18 -6.90
CA ASP A 88 -9.90 9.93 -7.47
C ASP A 88 -9.25 8.70 -6.85
N ALA A 89 -7.97 8.79 -6.49
CA ALA A 89 -7.19 7.64 -6.05
C ALA A 89 -6.06 8.00 -5.07
N THR A 90 -5.58 6.98 -4.34
CA THR A 90 -4.37 7.09 -3.52
C THR A 90 -3.59 5.78 -3.48
N ILE A 91 -2.26 5.91 -3.36
CA ILE A 91 -1.41 4.83 -2.85
C ILE A 91 -1.07 5.17 -1.39
N THR A 92 -1.58 4.37 -0.46
CA THR A 92 -1.53 4.68 0.97
C THR A 92 -1.18 3.46 1.82
N SER A 93 -0.78 3.69 3.07
CA SER A 93 -0.62 2.61 4.05
C SER A 93 -1.99 2.04 4.44
N PRO A 94 -2.15 0.72 4.51
CA PRO A 94 -3.33 0.09 5.09
C PRO A 94 -3.69 0.66 6.46
N SER A 95 -2.69 0.96 7.28
CA SER A 95 -2.84 1.55 8.62
C SER A 95 -3.56 2.91 8.62
N TYR A 96 -3.45 3.71 7.55
CA TYR A 96 -4.10 5.02 7.48
C TYR A 96 -5.58 4.92 7.10
N VAL A 97 -6.01 3.74 6.70
CA VAL A 97 -7.43 3.43 6.41
C VAL A 97 -8.18 2.97 7.66
N ASN A 98 -7.50 2.69 8.77
CA ASN A 98 -8.12 2.15 10.00
C ASN A 98 -9.27 2.99 10.55
N GLY A 99 -9.29 4.31 10.32
CA GLY A 99 -10.41 5.17 10.70
C GLY A 99 -11.69 4.94 9.87
N ILE A 100 -11.59 4.25 8.72
CA ILE A 100 -12.70 3.92 7.82
C ILE A 100 -13.00 2.41 7.90
N LEU A 101 -11.96 1.60 7.80
CA LEU A 101 -11.98 0.14 7.91
C LEU A 101 -10.98 -0.28 9.00
N ASN A 102 -11.50 -0.50 10.19
CA ASN A 102 -10.72 -0.70 11.43
C ASN A 102 -9.78 -1.91 11.43
N VAL A 103 -9.93 -2.83 10.48
CA VAL A 103 -9.05 -3.99 10.26
C VAL A 103 -8.09 -3.82 9.07
N SER A 104 -8.08 -2.67 8.41
CA SER A 104 -7.27 -2.46 7.20
C SER A 104 -5.78 -2.70 7.44
N GLY A 105 -5.26 -2.32 8.61
CA GLY A 105 -3.86 -2.52 8.98
C GLY A 105 -3.44 -3.98 9.18
N ALA A 106 -4.36 -4.94 9.20
CA ALA A 106 -4.05 -6.36 9.40
C ALA A 106 -3.11 -6.93 8.33
N SER A 107 -3.22 -6.46 7.07
CA SER A 107 -2.37 -6.91 5.97
C SER A 107 -0.87 -6.71 6.22
N ASN A 108 -0.51 -5.74 7.06
CA ASN A 108 0.88 -5.48 7.43
C ASN A 108 1.45 -6.44 8.48
N TYR A 109 0.61 -7.28 9.10
CA TYR A 109 1.03 -8.30 10.06
C TYR A 109 1.03 -9.70 9.46
N SER A 110 0.99 -9.81 8.15
CA SER A 110 1.09 -11.09 7.46
C SER A 110 2.49 -11.68 7.58
N ASN A 111 2.56 -13.01 7.79
CA ASN A 111 3.79 -13.80 7.65
C ASN A 111 3.80 -14.62 6.35
N LYS A 112 2.77 -14.46 5.50
CA LYS A 112 2.69 -15.05 4.17
C LYS A 112 3.31 -14.12 3.12
N THR A 113 3.89 -14.69 2.08
CA THR A 113 4.31 -13.96 0.88
C THR A 113 3.11 -13.38 0.14
N TYR A 114 3.36 -12.48 -0.82
CA TYR A 114 2.28 -11.96 -1.68
C TYR A 114 1.53 -13.09 -2.39
N ALA A 115 2.26 -14.05 -2.99
CA ALA A 115 1.69 -15.18 -3.70
C ALA A 115 0.81 -16.06 -2.78
N GLU A 116 1.26 -16.35 -1.55
CA GLU A 116 0.49 -17.12 -0.57
C GLU A 116 -0.78 -16.39 -0.12
N ARG A 117 -0.74 -15.07 0.09
CA ARG A 117 -1.93 -14.27 0.42
C ARG A 117 -2.94 -14.26 -0.73
N LYS A 118 -2.45 -14.10 -1.96
CA LYS A 118 -3.26 -14.15 -3.17
C LYS A 118 -3.95 -15.51 -3.33
N ALA A 119 -3.19 -16.60 -3.22
CA ALA A 119 -3.71 -17.97 -3.30
C ALA A 119 -4.76 -18.27 -2.20
N ALA A 120 -4.60 -17.67 -1.01
CA ALA A 120 -5.56 -17.77 0.07
C ALA A 120 -6.86 -16.97 -0.15
N GLY A 121 -6.98 -16.17 -1.24
CA GLY A 121 -8.17 -15.36 -1.51
C GLY A 121 -8.21 -14.03 -0.76
N PHE A 122 -7.10 -13.60 -0.15
CA PHE A 122 -7.04 -12.36 0.64
C PHE A 122 -7.52 -11.13 -0.15
N HIS A 123 -7.09 -10.96 -1.40
CA HIS A 123 -7.41 -9.75 -2.17
C HIS A 123 -8.91 -9.59 -2.43
N ASP A 124 -9.62 -10.68 -2.70
CA ASP A 124 -11.05 -10.64 -2.97
C ASP A 124 -11.87 -10.41 -1.69
N TYR A 125 -11.45 -11.05 -0.59
CA TYR A 125 -12.07 -10.78 0.70
C TYR A 125 -11.87 -9.32 1.14
N PHE A 126 -10.65 -8.82 0.95
CA PHE A 126 -10.29 -7.47 1.36
C PHE A 126 -10.94 -6.39 0.50
N ALA A 127 -11.17 -6.67 -0.80
CA ALA A 127 -11.92 -5.80 -1.70
C ALA A 127 -13.36 -5.63 -1.22
N LYS A 128 -14.05 -6.72 -0.82
CA LYS A 128 -15.41 -6.67 -0.24
C LYS A 128 -15.48 -5.81 1.02
N LEU A 129 -14.46 -5.91 1.90
CA LEU A 129 -14.42 -5.09 3.12
C LEU A 129 -14.27 -3.59 2.81
N HIS A 130 -13.47 -3.23 1.81
CA HIS A 130 -13.30 -1.84 1.39
C HIS A 130 -14.55 -1.30 0.68
N GLU A 131 -15.16 -2.09 -0.19
CA GLU A 131 -16.39 -1.73 -0.90
C GLU A 131 -17.52 -1.40 0.08
N ALA A 132 -17.69 -2.20 1.12
CA ALA A 132 -18.66 -1.95 2.20
C ALA A 132 -18.41 -0.63 2.96
N LYS A 133 -17.22 -0.02 2.78
CA LYS A 133 -16.83 1.26 3.39
C LYS A 133 -16.71 2.41 2.37
N GLY A 134 -17.20 2.22 1.13
CA GLY A 134 -17.19 3.23 0.08
C GLY A 134 -15.80 3.49 -0.52
N LEU A 135 -14.97 2.47 -0.61
CA LEU A 135 -13.65 2.49 -1.24
C LEU A 135 -13.50 1.29 -2.19
N VAL A 136 -12.88 1.50 -3.33
CA VAL A 136 -12.47 0.41 -4.22
C VAL A 136 -11.01 0.04 -3.94
N TYR A 137 -10.79 -1.19 -3.48
CA TYR A 137 -9.46 -1.76 -3.34
C TYR A 137 -9.03 -2.40 -4.67
N VAL A 138 -8.11 -1.76 -5.37
CA VAL A 138 -7.63 -2.22 -6.68
C VAL A 138 -6.55 -3.29 -6.51
N GLY A 139 -5.65 -3.11 -5.57
CA GLY A 139 -4.57 -4.04 -5.28
C GLY A 139 -3.60 -3.50 -4.23
N GLU A 140 -2.52 -4.24 -4.00
CA GLU A 140 -1.43 -3.81 -3.14
C GLU A 140 -0.09 -3.79 -3.87
N LEU A 141 0.78 -2.91 -3.42
CA LEU A 141 2.18 -2.81 -3.82
C LEU A 141 3.01 -3.44 -2.68
N PRO A 142 3.44 -4.70 -2.81
CA PRO A 142 4.21 -5.39 -1.79
C PRO A 142 5.63 -4.85 -1.75
N MET A 143 6.14 -4.49 -0.57
CA MET A 143 7.48 -3.95 -0.43
C MET A 143 8.46 -4.96 0.11
N SER A 144 8.35 -5.32 1.37
CA SER A 144 9.22 -6.32 1.98
C SER A 144 8.69 -6.79 3.33
N ASN A 145 9.06 -8.00 3.70
CA ASN A 145 8.76 -8.53 5.02
C ASN A 145 9.72 -7.95 6.07
N LYS A 146 9.18 -7.59 7.25
CA LYS A 146 9.93 -7.21 8.45
C LYS A 146 10.95 -6.08 8.28
N SER A 147 10.73 -5.14 7.35
CA SER A 147 11.63 -4.00 7.13
C SER A 147 11.34 -2.78 8.01
N PHE A 148 10.37 -2.89 8.92
CA PHE A 148 10.06 -1.85 9.88
C PHE A 148 10.68 -2.16 11.23
N HIS A 149 11.37 -1.15 11.78
CA HIS A 149 12.13 -1.27 13.01
C HIS A 149 11.74 -0.16 14.00
N ILE A 150 12.04 -0.39 15.26
CA ILE A 150 12.04 0.67 16.25
C ILE A 150 13.41 1.36 16.21
N PHE A 151 13.41 2.64 15.89
CA PHE A 151 14.57 3.53 15.89
C PHE A 151 14.55 4.39 17.14
N LEU A 152 15.70 4.57 17.79
CA LEU A 152 15.83 5.18 19.08
C LEU A 152 16.85 6.32 19.06
N ARG A 153 16.65 7.32 19.95
CA ARG A 153 17.61 8.40 20.14
C ARG A 153 18.88 7.91 20.85
N ASN A 154 18.73 7.03 21.80
CA ASN A 154 19.82 6.49 22.59
C ASN A 154 19.84 4.96 22.50
N PRO A 155 21.03 4.34 22.61
CA PRO A 155 21.16 2.89 22.68
C PRO A 155 20.41 2.30 23.88
N ILE A 156 19.91 1.08 23.70
CA ILE A 156 19.32 0.24 24.73
C ILE A 156 20.15 -1.03 24.90
N LYS A 157 20.07 -1.67 26.08
CA LYS A 157 20.78 -2.92 26.39
C LYS A 157 19.82 -4.11 26.45
N SER A 158 18.56 -3.86 26.74
CA SER A 158 17.54 -4.88 26.93
C SER A 158 16.17 -4.42 26.41
N LEU A 159 15.26 -5.39 26.25
CA LEU A 159 13.87 -5.09 25.90
C LEU A 159 13.15 -4.27 26.98
N GLU A 160 13.58 -4.36 28.23
CA GLU A 160 13.02 -3.62 29.36
C GLU A 160 13.28 -2.12 29.25
N ASP A 161 14.37 -1.71 28.59
CA ASP A 161 14.72 -0.30 28.41
C ASP A 161 13.75 0.47 27.49
N ILE A 162 12.88 -0.26 26.79
CA ILE A 162 11.80 0.35 25.96
C ILE A 162 10.65 0.86 26.83
N LYS A 163 10.49 0.31 28.06
CA LYS A 163 9.38 0.65 28.94
C LYS A 163 9.34 2.14 29.25
N GLY A 164 8.15 2.71 29.15
CA GLY A 164 7.90 4.12 29.41
C GLY A 164 8.39 5.10 28.32
N LEU A 165 9.17 4.65 27.34
CA LEU A 165 9.62 5.53 26.26
C LEU A 165 8.44 6.01 25.40
N LYS A 166 8.39 7.31 25.13
CA LYS A 166 7.48 7.86 24.12
C LYS A 166 8.02 7.52 22.74
N ILE A 167 7.33 6.65 22.01
CA ILE A 167 7.73 6.20 20.68
C ILE A 167 6.68 6.65 19.65
N ARG A 168 7.13 7.37 18.63
CA ARG A 168 6.25 7.74 17.52
C ARG A 168 5.86 6.49 16.74
N VAL A 169 4.57 6.37 16.46
CA VAL A 169 3.99 5.28 15.68
C VAL A 169 2.99 5.81 14.66
N PHE A 170 2.52 4.95 13.78
CA PHE A 170 1.31 5.13 13.01
C PHE A 170 0.21 4.21 13.58
N PRO A 171 -1.08 4.43 13.24
CA PRO A 171 -2.19 3.84 14.01
C PRO A 171 -2.11 2.32 14.24
N ALA A 172 -1.82 1.53 13.20
CA ALA A 172 -1.83 0.06 13.32
C ALA A 172 -0.77 -0.50 14.27
N ILE A 173 0.36 0.19 14.46
CA ILE A 173 1.48 -0.29 15.29
C ILE A 173 1.31 0.08 16.78
N ALA A 174 0.43 1.01 17.12
CA ALA A 174 0.26 1.47 18.49
C ALA A 174 0.00 0.33 19.49
N PRO A 175 -0.86 -0.68 19.23
CA PRO A 175 -1.07 -1.79 20.16
C PRO A 175 0.20 -2.60 20.41
N ALA A 176 1.00 -2.89 19.41
CA ALA A 176 2.23 -3.65 19.50
C ALA A 176 3.29 -2.91 20.35
N VAL A 177 3.49 -1.62 20.09
CA VAL A 177 4.43 -0.78 20.84
C VAL A 177 3.98 -0.62 22.30
N LYS A 178 2.68 -0.50 22.54
CA LYS A 178 2.12 -0.48 23.91
C LYS A 178 2.37 -1.78 24.66
N ALA A 179 2.22 -2.93 23.98
CA ALA A 179 2.47 -4.25 24.58
C ALA A 179 3.94 -4.47 24.95
N LEU A 180 4.88 -3.78 24.29
CA LEU A 180 6.29 -3.74 24.68
C LEU A 180 6.55 -2.86 25.91
N GLY A 181 5.52 -2.22 26.46
CA GLY A 181 5.61 -1.33 27.62
C GLY A 181 5.93 0.13 27.29
N ALA A 182 6.09 0.50 26.02
CA ALA A 182 6.30 1.88 25.62
C ALA A 182 4.99 2.69 25.55
N ASN A 183 5.12 4.01 25.44
CA ASN A 183 4.03 4.95 25.26
C ASN A 183 3.93 5.37 23.77
N PRO A 184 3.01 4.79 22.97
CA PRO A 184 2.89 5.12 21.56
C PRO A 184 2.29 6.52 21.37
N ILE A 185 2.93 7.34 20.53
CA ILE A 185 2.46 8.66 20.10
C ILE A 185 2.17 8.61 18.61
N VAL A 186 0.92 8.73 18.22
CA VAL A 186 0.52 8.68 16.81
C VAL A 186 0.77 10.03 16.13
N LEU A 187 1.73 10.06 15.21
CA LEU A 187 2.08 11.25 14.43
C LEU A 187 2.32 10.87 12.96
N PRO A 188 2.04 11.76 12.00
CA PRO A 188 2.38 11.55 10.60
C PRO A 188 3.91 11.51 10.41
N MET A 189 4.35 10.85 9.33
CA MET A 189 5.78 10.64 9.07
C MET A 189 6.60 11.95 8.96
N PRO A 190 6.10 13.03 8.33
CA PRO A 190 6.84 14.29 8.27
C PRO A 190 7.15 14.93 9.62
N ALA A 191 6.38 14.60 10.67
CA ALA A 191 6.59 15.13 12.01
C ALA A 191 7.68 14.41 12.81
N ILE A 192 8.25 13.31 12.30
CA ILE A 192 9.19 12.46 13.07
C ILE A 192 10.44 13.25 13.45
N TYR A 193 11.14 13.85 12.46
CA TYR A 193 12.41 14.54 12.73
C TYR A 193 12.27 15.60 13.83
N THR A 194 11.34 16.52 13.67
CA THR A 194 11.11 17.61 14.63
C THR A 194 10.67 17.10 16.00
N SER A 195 9.88 16.02 16.06
CA SER A 195 9.45 15.42 17.33
C SER A 195 10.61 14.74 18.07
N MET A 196 11.53 14.10 17.35
CA MET A 196 12.77 13.56 17.89
C MET A 196 13.71 14.65 18.36
N GLU A 197 13.94 15.68 17.53
CA GLU A 197 14.82 16.81 17.82
C GLU A 197 14.38 17.53 19.10
N ARG A 198 13.10 17.84 19.22
CA ARG A 198 12.51 18.50 20.40
C ARG A 198 12.33 17.58 21.61
N GLY A 199 12.64 16.29 21.48
CA GLY A 199 12.51 15.32 22.58
C GLY A 199 11.08 14.96 22.96
N VAL A 200 10.09 15.32 22.10
CA VAL A 200 8.67 14.92 22.28
C VAL A 200 8.53 13.41 22.27
N VAL A 201 9.31 12.75 21.41
CA VAL A 201 9.46 11.29 21.39
C VAL A 201 10.94 10.92 21.55
N LYS A 202 11.19 9.71 22.07
CA LYS A 202 12.54 9.15 22.27
C LYS A 202 12.88 8.08 21.22
N GLY A 203 11.92 7.75 20.37
CA GLY A 203 12.07 6.81 19.27
C GLY A 203 10.89 6.90 18.33
N PHE A 204 10.98 6.16 17.23
CA PHE A 204 9.93 6.07 16.22
C PHE A 204 9.96 4.72 15.51
N VAL A 205 8.82 4.33 14.96
CA VAL A 205 8.72 3.16 14.07
C VAL A 205 8.54 3.62 12.65
N THR A 206 9.38 3.09 11.75
CA THR A 206 9.28 3.30 10.31
C THR A 206 10.01 2.19 9.54
N GLY A 207 9.83 2.14 8.22
CA GLY A 207 10.65 1.31 7.34
C GLY A 207 12.08 1.86 7.21
N ILE A 208 13.05 0.97 7.04
CA ILE A 208 14.48 1.31 6.99
C ILE A 208 14.89 2.21 5.80
N PRO A 209 14.21 2.23 4.62
CA PRO A 209 14.65 3.04 3.49
C PRO A 209 14.74 4.54 3.81
N GLY A 210 15.93 5.10 3.61
CA GLY A 210 16.21 6.52 3.81
C GLY A 210 16.51 6.94 5.25
N VAL A 211 16.33 6.07 6.24
CA VAL A 211 16.43 6.41 7.67
C VAL A 211 17.77 7.05 8.03
N ALA A 212 18.89 6.44 7.64
CA ALA A 212 20.23 6.95 7.98
C ALA A 212 20.49 8.37 7.47
N LYS A 213 19.85 8.77 6.36
CA LYS A 213 19.97 10.13 5.80
C LYS A 213 18.95 11.09 6.38
N ILE A 214 17.67 10.68 6.43
CA ILE A 214 16.54 11.55 6.79
C ILE A 214 16.61 11.93 8.29
N TYR A 215 17.01 10.99 9.14
CA TYR A 215 17.02 11.18 10.61
C TYR A 215 18.44 11.34 11.18
N LYS A 216 19.41 11.67 10.34
CA LYS A 216 20.76 12.01 10.78
C LYS A 216 20.71 13.10 11.85
N GLY A 217 21.45 12.91 12.97
CA GLY A 217 21.53 13.85 14.08
C GLY A 217 20.48 13.65 15.18
N VAL A 218 19.40 12.91 14.91
CA VAL A 218 18.38 12.58 15.92
C VAL A 218 18.27 11.08 16.22
N LEU A 219 18.97 10.25 15.44
CA LEU A 219 19.00 8.80 15.53
C LEU A 219 20.34 8.33 16.13
N GLY A 220 20.28 7.53 17.20
CA GLY A 220 21.46 6.96 17.88
C GLY A 220 21.49 5.43 17.90
N ASP A 221 20.34 4.77 17.79
CA ASP A 221 20.23 3.30 17.80
C ASP A 221 19.01 2.80 17.07
N TRP A 222 18.91 1.46 16.87
CA TRP A 222 17.76 0.80 16.31
C TRP A 222 17.72 -0.67 16.71
N ILE A 223 16.51 -1.23 16.81
CA ILE A 223 16.34 -2.67 17.08
C ILE A 223 16.42 -3.44 15.76
N HIS A 224 17.36 -4.39 15.69
CA HIS A 224 17.57 -5.19 14.49
C HIS A 224 16.36 -6.03 14.09
N GLU A 225 15.55 -6.46 15.07
CA GLU A 225 14.38 -7.27 14.78
C GLU A 225 13.26 -6.40 14.19
N GLY A 226 12.99 -6.62 12.91
CA GLY A 226 11.84 -6.04 12.22
C GLY A 226 10.60 -6.90 12.41
N PHE A 227 9.43 -6.29 12.38
CA PHE A 227 8.18 -6.98 12.74
C PHE A 227 6.96 -6.65 11.88
N TYR A 228 7.11 -5.79 10.91
CA TYR A 228 5.99 -5.28 10.13
C TYR A 228 6.28 -5.43 8.62
N THR A 229 5.32 -6.02 7.91
CA THR A 229 5.40 -6.20 6.47
C THR A 229 4.92 -4.93 5.77
N ALA A 230 5.79 -4.34 4.98
CA ALA A 230 5.43 -3.15 4.24
C ALA A 230 4.64 -3.52 2.99
N VAL A 231 3.39 -3.08 2.95
CA VAL A 231 2.53 -3.11 1.77
C VAL A 231 1.82 -1.76 1.65
N PHE A 232 1.47 -1.37 0.44
CA PHE A 232 0.68 -0.17 0.19
C PHE A 232 -0.55 -0.52 -0.63
N HIS A 233 -1.68 0.08 -0.29
CA HIS A 233 -2.93 -0.14 -1.00
C HIS A 233 -3.13 0.91 -2.08
N PHE A 234 -3.51 0.46 -3.26
CA PHE A 234 -4.06 1.30 -4.30
C PHE A 234 -5.58 1.34 -4.12
N LEU A 235 -6.07 2.49 -3.68
CA LEU A 235 -7.50 2.74 -3.42
C LEU A 235 -8.04 3.76 -4.40
N VAL A 236 -9.29 3.55 -4.84
CA VAL A 236 -9.99 4.42 -5.79
C VAL A 236 -11.37 4.79 -5.26
N ASN A 237 -11.82 5.99 -5.57
CA ASN A 237 -13.20 6.43 -5.31
C ASN A 237 -14.19 5.61 -6.17
N PRO A 238 -15.31 5.09 -5.62
CA PRO A 238 -16.25 4.27 -6.37
C PRO A 238 -16.83 4.99 -7.61
N ASN A 239 -17.15 6.28 -7.51
CA ASN A 239 -17.71 7.03 -8.65
C ASN A 239 -16.67 7.26 -9.74
N SER A 240 -15.41 7.50 -9.38
CA SER A 240 -14.30 7.61 -10.34
C SER A 240 -14.00 6.25 -10.98
N TRP A 241 -14.08 5.17 -10.21
CA TRP A 241 -13.91 3.81 -10.71
C TRP A 241 -15.02 3.39 -11.67
N ALA A 242 -16.27 3.81 -11.42
CA ALA A 242 -17.41 3.52 -12.28
C ALA A 242 -17.26 4.13 -13.69
N LYS A 243 -16.51 5.23 -13.83
CA LYS A 243 -16.21 5.85 -15.14
C LYS A 243 -15.22 5.04 -15.98
N VAL A 244 -14.43 4.16 -15.38
CA VAL A 244 -13.52 3.27 -16.09
C VAL A 244 -14.35 2.15 -16.74
N PRO A 245 -14.25 1.91 -18.07
CA PRO A 245 -14.98 0.83 -18.74
C PRO A 245 -14.71 -0.53 -18.10
N ALA A 246 -15.69 -1.43 -18.09
CA ALA A 246 -15.58 -2.73 -17.41
C ALA A 246 -14.39 -3.57 -17.91
N ALA A 247 -14.15 -3.58 -19.22
CA ALA A 247 -12.99 -4.27 -19.81
C ALA A 247 -11.66 -3.67 -19.33
N THR A 248 -11.58 -2.34 -19.27
CA THR A 248 -10.38 -1.62 -18.76
C THR A 248 -10.20 -1.86 -17.28
N ARG A 249 -11.29 -1.87 -16.46
CA ARG A 249 -11.21 -2.25 -15.03
C ARG A 249 -10.60 -3.62 -14.83
N ALA A 250 -11.01 -4.60 -15.64
CA ALA A 250 -10.44 -5.95 -15.60
C ALA A 250 -8.93 -5.95 -15.91
N LYS A 251 -8.48 -5.17 -16.90
CA LYS A 251 -7.05 -5.00 -17.23
C LYS A 251 -6.28 -4.35 -16.09
N VAL A 252 -6.82 -3.28 -15.47
CA VAL A 252 -6.22 -2.62 -14.31
C VAL A 252 -6.08 -3.60 -13.15
N LEU A 253 -7.14 -4.35 -12.80
CA LEU A 253 -7.09 -5.35 -11.73
C LEU A 253 -6.10 -6.47 -12.04
N ASN A 254 -6.07 -6.96 -13.28
CA ASN A 254 -5.07 -7.95 -13.68
C ASN A 254 -3.64 -7.41 -13.54
N TYR A 255 -3.39 -6.19 -14.02
CA TYR A 255 -2.08 -5.57 -13.92
C TYR A 255 -1.63 -5.41 -12.46
N THR A 256 -2.48 -4.85 -11.61
CA THR A 256 -2.16 -4.54 -10.20
C THR A 256 -2.08 -5.76 -9.29
N ARG A 257 -2.73 -6.87 -9.65
CA ARG A 257 -2.79 -8.09 -8.81
C ARG A 257 -1.95 -9.25 -9.35
N ASN A 258 -1.58 -9.23 -10.63
CA ASN A 258 -0.90 -10.35 -11.28
C ASN A 258 0.42 -9.96 -11.94
N VAL A 259 0.51 -8.77 -12.55
CA VAL A 259 1.67 -8.39 -13.36
C VAL A 259 2.69 -7.58 -12.56
N ASP A 260 2.27 -6.49 -11.92
CA ASP A 260 3.20 -5.57 -11.25
C ASP A 260 3.76 -6.06 -9.90
N PRO A 261 3.04 -6.81 -9.04
CA PRO A 261 3.54 -7.15 -7.70
C PRO A 261 4.93 -7.81 -7.69
N PRO A 262 5.24 -8.83 -8.50
CA PRO A 262 6.58 -9.40 -8.53
C PRO A 262 7.63 -8.41 -9.06
N ILE A 263 7.26 -7.52 -9.97
CA ILE A 263 8.15 -6.46 -10.48
C ILE A 263 8.43 -5.45 -9.36
N PHE A 264 7.41 -5.09 -8.60
CA PHE A 264 7.54 -4.16 -7.48
C PHE A 264 8.42 -4.73 -6.37
N GLU A 265 8.22 -6.00 -5.98
CA GLU A 265 9.06 -6.70 -4.99
C GLU A 265 10.53 -6.79 -5.45
N ALA A 266 10.77 -7.17 -6.70
CA ALA A 266 12.13 -7.26 -7.26
C ALA A 266 12.86 -5.91 -7.24
N ASN A 267 12.15 -4.82 -7.53
CA ASN A 267 12.71 -3.46 -7.49
C ASN A 267 12.99 -2.98 -6.05
N TRP A 268 12.33 -3.56 -5.06
CA TRP A 268 12.52 -3.19 -3.65
C TRP A 268 13.73 -3.83 -3.00
N LYS A 269 14.08 -5.05 -3.38
CA LYS A 269 15.22 -5.76 -2.75
C LYS A 269 16.49 -4.91 -2.72
N PRO A 270 16.99 -4.35 -3.85
CA PRO A 270 18.19 -3.51 -3.82
C PRO A 270 18.01 -2.21 -2.99
N VAL A 271 16.79 -1.66 -2.90
CA VAL A 271 16.52 -0.47 -2.07
C VAL A 271 16.64 -0.80 -0.59
N ILE A 272 16.16 -1.97 -0.17
CA ILE A 272 16.26 -2.45 1.21
C ILE A 272 17.73 -2.79 1.54
N ASP A 273 18.42 -3.51 0.68
CA ASP A 273 19.83 -3.87 0.87
C ASP A 273 20.71 -2.62 1.01
N ALA A 274 20.51 -1.63 0.14
CA ALA A 274 21.19 -0.33 0.22
C ALA A 274 20.84 0.46 1.49
N ALA A 275 19.61 0.32 2.01
CA ALA A 275 19.20 0.99 3.22
C ALA A 275 19.89 0.40 4.47
N TYR A 276 20.01 -0.93 4.56
CA TYR A 276 20.78 -1.59 5.62
C TYR A 276 22.28 -1.20 5.54
N ALA A 277 22.89 -1.26 4.37
CA ALA A 277 24.26 -0.82 4.18
C ALA A 277 24.48 0.67 4.56
N ALA A 278 23.48 1.54 4.33
CA ALA A 278 23.56 2.94 4.73
C ALA A 278 23.52 3.13 6.25
N VAL A 279 22.76 2.32 6.97
CA VAL A 279 22.70 2.31 8.45
C VAL A 279 24.02 1.82 9.03
N GLU A 280 24.61 0.77 8.47
CA GLU A 280 25.94 0.26 8.85
C GLU A 280 27.03 1.33 8.61
N LYS A 281 27.05 1.95 7.44
CA LYS A 281 27.99 3.04 7.11
C LYS A 281 27.84 4.25 8.02
N ALA A 282 26.61 4.51 8.51
CA ALA A 282 26.37 5.57 9.48
C ALA A 282 26.84 5.22 10.90
N LYS A 283 27.42 4.02 11.12
CA LYS A 283 27.92 3.50 12.39
C LYS A 283 26.86 3.54 13.50
N LEU A 284 25.61 3.27 13.14
CA LEU A 284 24.53 3.07 14.10
C LEU A 284 24.68 1.65 14.67
N PRO A 285 24.88 1.50 16.00
CA PRO A 285 25.26 0.21 16.57
C PRO A 285 24.24 -0.90 16.33
N GLY A 286 22.97 -0.56 16.47
CA GLY A 286 21.88 -1.52 16.35
C GLY A 286 21.86 -2.56 17.48
N THR A 287 20.80 -2.55 18.24
CA THR A 287 20.60 -3.53 19.30
C THR A 287 20.15 -4.86 18.71
N LYS A 288 20.97 -5.90 18.92
CA LYS A 288 20.67 -7.31 18.59
C LYS A 288 20.32 -8.06 19.85
N PHE A 289 19.15 -8.64 19.91
CA PHE A 289 18.73 -9.49 21.02
C PHE A 289 19.20 -10.95 20.81
N SER A 290 19.31 -11.69 21.92
CA SER A 290 19.49 -13.15 21.84
C SER A 290 18.27 -13.80 21.14
N PRO A 291 18.40 -14.99 20.56
CA PRO A 291 17.27 -15.69 19.92
C PRO A 291 16.04 -15.83 20.80
N ALA A 292 16.23 -16.10 22.10
CA ALA A 292 15.12 -16.20 23.06
C ALA A 292 14.39 -14.85 23.27
N VAL A 293 15.14 -13.75 23.39
CA VAL A 293 14.57 -12.40 23.54
C VAL A 293 13.90 -11.96 22.23
N THR A 294 14.48 -12.26 21.08
CA THR A 294 13.89 -12.02 19.76
C THR A 294 12.55 -12.74 19.59
N ALA A 295 12.48 -14.02 19.99
CA ALA A 295 11.23 -14.78 19.96
C ALA A 295 10.16 -14.15 20.88
N LYS A 296 10.54 -13.77 22.10
CA LYS A 296 9.66 -13.05 23.05
C LYS A 296 9.16 -11.73 22.46
N TYR A 297 10.05 -10.93 21.88
CA TYR A 297 9.73 -9.66 21.25
C TYR A 297 8.71 -9.85 20.11
N SER A 298 9.00 -10.76 19.18
CA SER A 298 8.12 -11.06 18.06
C SER A 298 6.74 -11.53 18.54
N LYS A 299 6.71 -12.44 19.53
CA LYS A 299 5.45 -12.95 20.10
C LYS A 299 4.60 -11.81 20.71
N ILE A 300 5.19 -10.93 21.51
CA ILE A 300 4.48 -9.79 22.11
C ILE A 300 3.87 -8.90 21.02
N VAL A 301 4.63 -8.60 19.99
CA VAL A 301 4.20 -7.71 18.90
C VAL A 301 3.05 -8.31 18.09
N TYR A 302 3.18 -9.56 17.64
CA TYR A 302 2.16 -10.21 16.81
C TYR A 302 0.89 -10.53 17.60
N ASP A 303 1.00 -11.03 18.84
CA ASP A 303 -0.16 -11.30 19.70
C ASP A 303 -0.97 -10.03 19.97
N ALA A 304 -0.31 -8.92 20.31
CA ALA A 304 -0.96 -7.66 20.56
C ALA A 304 -1.63 -7.08 19.30
N ALA A 305 -0.97 -7.19 18.14
CA ALA A 305 -1.50 -6.73 16.88
C ALA A 305 -2.78 -7.49 16.48
N TRP A 306 -2.73 -8.83 16.52
CA TRP A 306 -3.88 -9.66 16.15
C TRP A 306 -5.00 -9.60 17.20
N ALA A 307 -4.68 -9.49 18.48
CA ALA A 307 -5.68 -9.23 19.51
C ALA A 307 -6.41 -7.90 19.26
N ALA A 308 -5.70 -6.84 18.86
CA ALA A 308 -6.31 -5.56 18.53
C ALA A 308 -7.20 -5.64 17.27
N VAL A 309 -6.76 -6.35 16.22
CA VAL A 309 -7.54 -6.58 15.00
C VAL A 309 -8.83 -7.34 15.31
N LYS A 310 -8.74 -8.45 16.05
CA LYS A 310 -9.91 -9.27 16.45
C LYS A 310 -10.85 -8.52 17.40
N LYS A 311 -10.31 -7.68 18.30
CA LYS A 311 -11.13 -6.82 19.17
C LYS A 311 -11.91 -5.77 18.35
N ALA A 312 -11.28 -5.19 17.33
CA ALA A 312 -11.90 -4.16 16.50
C ALA A 312 -13.05 -4.70 15.62
N ALA A 313 -12.90 -5.93 15.09
CA ALA A 313 -13.90 -6.63 14.29
C ALA A 313 -13.70 -8.15 14.45
N PRO A 314 -14.42 -8.80 15.36
CA PRO A 314 -14.16 -10.20 15.72
C PRO A 314 -14.26 -11.17 14.54
N LYS A 315 -15.29 -11.03 13.71
CA LYS A 315 -15.54 -11.92 12.55
C LYS A 315 -14.50 -11.68 11.46
N GLU A 316 -14.36 -10.44 11.01
CA GLU A 316 -13.43 -10.04 9.95
C GLU A 316 -11.98 -10.26 10.37
N GLY A 317 -11.66 -9.98 11.65
CA GLY A 317 -10.32 -10.17 12.20
C GLY A 317 -9.91 -11.64 12.26
N ALA A 318 -10.82 -12.54 12.64
CA ALA A 318 -10.55 -13.98 12.63
C ALA A 318 -10.34 -14.52 11.20
N GLU A 319 -11.14 -14.06 10.24
CA GLU A 319 -10.98 -14.46 8.84
C GLU A 319 -9.68 -13.90 8.24
N LEU A 320 -9.34 -12.63 8.53
CA LEU A 320 -8.08 -12.04 8.08
C LEU A 320 -6.86 -12.75 8.67
N GLU A 321 -6.91 -13.17 9.94
CA GLU A 321 -5.81 -13.96 10.54
C GLU A 321 -5.58 -15.27 9.78
N LYS A 322 -6.63 -16.00 9.43
CA LYS A 322 -6.58 -17.21 8.60
C LYS A 322 -5.96 -16.97 7.22
N LEU A 323 -6.36 -15.86 6.58
CA LEU A 323 -5.89 -15.51 5.23
C LEU A 323 -4.44 -15.02 5.22
N LEU A 324 -3.97 -14.40 6.31
CA LEU A 324 -2.70 -13.68 6.39
C LEU A 324 -1.60 -14.39 7.19
N MET A 325 -1.97 -15.33 8.07
CA MET A 325 -0.99 -16.08 8.89
C MET A 325 -0.84 -17.53 8.42
N LYS A 326 0.40 -18.07 8.60
CA LYS A 326 0.71 -19.50 8.40
C LYS A 326 0.31 -20.30 9.60
#